data_688526e4c8788a9281fa49032dba49f0
#
_entry.id   688526e4c8788a9281fa49032dba49f0
#
_cell.length_a   1.000
_cell.length_b   1.000
_cell.length_c   1.000
_cell.angle_alpha   90.00
_cell.angle_beta   90.00
_cell.angle_gamma   90.00
#
_symmetry.space_group_name_H-M   'P 1'
#
loop_
_entity.id
_entity.type
_entity.pdbx_description
1 polymer ?
#
loop_
_entity_poly.entity_id
_entity_poly.type
_entity_poly.pdbx_seq_one_letter_code
_entity_poly.pdbx_strand_id
1 'polypeptide(L)'
;DNRFQVLVGNTEGETILSTNNKMPPLDNVKVRKAIAHAIDRQAIIDGAMFGYGTPIGTHFAPHHPDYVDLRANSNYDPELSKKLLSEAGFGAGFTTTLKLPPPSYARRGGEIIASQLRAVGIETEISNLEWAQWLEEVFRGKDYGLTIVSHTEPMDIGIYARPEYYFQYDSSEFQAVIKALNVESNPQKRSDLLRK
;
A
#
# COMPACT_ATOMS: atom_id res chain seq x y z
N ASP A 1 -9.89 -3.42 32.73
CA ASP A 1 -10.96 -3.75 33.66
C ASP A 1 -11.06 -5.27 33.79
N ASN A 2 -10.78 -5.81 34.96
CA ASN A 2 -10.72 -7.28 35.22
C ASN A 2 -12.05 -8.02 35.04
N ARG A 3 -13.15 -7.32 34.75
CA ARG A 3 -14.46 -7.90 34.46
C ARG A 3 -14.61 -8.36 33.00
N PHE A 4 -13.64 -8.01 32.14
CA PHE A 4 -13.68 -8.33 30.72
C PHE A 4 -12.43 -9.12 30.31
N GLN A 5 -12.64 -10.14 29.50
CA GLN A 5 -11.57 -10.79 28.76
C GLN A 5 -11.40 -10.09 27.43
N VAL A 6 -10.18 -9.62 27.14
CA VAL A 6 -9.84 -8.99 25.87
C VAL A 6 -9.02 -9.99 25.05
N LEU A 7 -9.53 -10.36 23.89
CA LEU A 7 -8.82 -11.21 22.92
C LEU A 7 -8.43 -10.35 21.72
N VAL A 8 -7.16 -10.44 21.31
CA VAL A 8 -6.63 -9.76 20.13
C VAL A 8 -6.24 -10.83 19.12
N GLY A 9 -6.73 -10.70 17.89
CA GLY A 9 -6.42 -11.60 16.79
C GLY A 9 -6.12 -10.84 15.50
N ASN A 10 -5.38 -11.47 14.60
CA ASN A 10 -5.13 -10.94 13.27
C ASN A 10 -6.35 -11.18 12.37
N THR A 11 -6.56 -10.28 11.42
CA THR A 11 -7.58 -10.37 10.37
C THR A 11 -6.89 -10.52 9.02
N GLU A 12 -7.68 -10.83 7.98
CA GLU A 12 -7.22 -10.81 6.59
C GLU A 12 -7.07 -9.39 6.03
N GLY A 13 -7.53 -8.38 6.78
CA GLY A 13 -7.49 -6.99 6.33
C GLY A 13 -6.06 -6.47 6.20
N GLU A 14 -5.75 -5.88 5.06
CA GLU A 14 -4.49 -5.20 4.78
C GLU A 14 -4.72 -3.71 4.57
N THR A 15 -3.93 -2.90 5.28
CA THR A 15 -3.94 -1.45 5.08
C THR A 15 -2.76 -1.07 4.20
N ILE A 16 -3.05 -0.46 3.06
CA ILE A 16 -2.05 -0.09 2.05
C ILE A 16 -1.99 1.42 1.85
N LEU A 17 -0.78 1.93 1.57
CA LEU A 17 -0.58 3.20 0.90
C LEU A 17 -0.64 2.94 -0.61
N SER A 18 -1.77 3.24 -1.22
CA SER A 18 -1.97 3.05 -2.64
C SER A 18 -1.42 4.23 -3.44
N THR A 19 -0.65 3.93 -4.48
CA THR A 19 -0.09 4.92 -5.41
C THR A 19 -0.84 4.83 -6.75
N ASN A 20 -1.16 5.97 -7.35
CA ASN A 20 -1.68 6.01 -8.72
C ASN A 20 -0.52 5.79 -9.71
N ASN A 21 -0.46 4.60 -10.30
CA ASN A 21 0.66 4.20 -11.15
C ASN A 21 0.70 4.90 -12.52
N LYS A 22 -0.32 5.70 -12.87
CA LYS A 22 -0.34 6.49 -14.13
C LYS A 22 -0.16 7.99 -13.90
N MET A 23 -0.13 8.45 -12.65
CA MET A 23 0.06 9.87 -12.33
C MET A 23 1.55 10.20 -12.18
N PRO A 24 2.14 11.09 -13.01
CA PRO A 24 3.50 11.57 -12.79
C PRO A 24 3.65 12.30 -11.45
N PRO A 25 4.77 12.11 -10.74
CA PRO A 25 5.90 11.26 -11.06
C PRO A 25 5.76 9.82 -10.52
N LEU A 26 4.59 9.44 -10.00
CA LEU A 26 4.33 8.12 -9.41
C LEU A 26 4.26 6.99 -10.46
N ASP A 27 4.19 7.32 -11.75
CA ASP A 27 4.34 6.40 -12.88
C ASP A 27 5.76 5.84 -13.00
N ASN A 28 6.76 6.51 -12.40
CA ASN A 28 8.13 6.04 -12.34
C ASN A 28 8.34 5.01 -11.21
N VAL A 29 8.79 3.81 -11.56
CA VAL A 29 9.00 2.72 -10.59
C VAL A 29 10.04 3.06 -9.51
N LYS A 30 11.07 3.87 -9.84
CA LYS A 30 12.06 4.31 -8.84
C LYS A 30 11.45 5.25 -7.80
N VAL A 31 10.53 6.12 -8.22
CA VAL A 31 9.80 6.99 -7.30
C VAL A 31 8.93 6.17 -6.36
N ARG A 32 8.19 5.17 -6.86
CA ARG A 32 7.39 4.28 -6.00
C ARG A 32 8.26 3.48 -5.02
N LYS A 33 9.43 2.98 -5.46
CA LYS A 33 10.40 2.33 -4.56
C LYS A 33 10.94 3.28 -3.52
N ALA A 34 11.24 4.53 -3.89
CA ALA A 34 11.67 5.55 -2.95
C ALA A 34 10.62 5.80 -1.87
N ILE A 35 9.34 5.94 -2.25
CA ILE A 35 8.22 6.06 -1.31
C ILE A 35 8.18 4.85 -0.37
N ALA A 36 8.32 3.63 -0.89
CA ALA A 36 8.29 2.42 -0.07
C ALA A 36 9.41 2.38 0.99
N HIS A 37 10.63 2.87 0.65
CA HIS A 37 11.75 2.98 1.59
C HIS A 37 11.66 4.19 2.53
N ALA A 38 10.85 5.19 2.20
CA ALA A 38 10.62 6.35 3.07
C ALA A 38 9.68 6.04 4.24
N ILE A 39 8.92 4.94 4.20
CA ILE A 39 7.84 4.64 5.13
C ILE A 39 8.30 3.66 6.22
N ASP A 40 8.30 4.14 7.47
CA ASP A 40 8.41 3.30 8.66
C ASP A 40 7.02 2.75 9.04
N ARG A 41 6.78 1.49 8.67
CA ARG A 41 5.50 0.80 8.93
C ARG A 41 5.23 0.63 10.42
N GLN A 42 6.28 0.40 11.23
CA GLN A 42 6.10 0.22 12.67
C GLN A 42 5.65 1.53 13.34
N ALA A 43 6.24 2.66 12.95
CA ALA A 43 5.85 3.97 13.46
C ALA A 43 4.37 4.29 13.13
N ILE A 44 3.86 3.84 11.97
CA ILE A 44 2.44 3.99 11.61
C ILE A 44 1.56 3.10 12.51
N ILE A 45 1.95 1.84 12.73
CA ILE A 45 1.21 0.92 13.61
C ILE A 45 1.14 1.50 15.03
N ASP A 46 2.25 1.99 15.55
CA ASP A 46 2.30 2.55 16.90
C ASP A 46 1.49 3.85 17.02
N GLY A 47 1.63 4.77 16.06
CA GLY A 47 1.01 6.09 16.11
C GLY A 47 -0.45 6.14 15.66
N ALA A 48 -0.83 5.36 14.65
CA ALA A 48 -2.17 5.38 14.07
C ALA A 48 -3.07 4.23 14.54
N MET A 49 -2.46 3.07 14.87
CA MET A 49 -3.17 1.83 15.22
C MET A 49 -2.96 1.41 16.68
N PHE A 50 -2.37 2.27 17.52
CA PHE A 50 -2.13 2.02 18.95
C PHE A 50 -1.35 0.73 19.23
N GLY A 51 -0.43 0.35 18.36
CA GLY A 51 0.34 -0.88 18.44
C GLY A 51 -0.38 -2.14 17.93
N TYR A 52 -1.63 -2.02 17.47
CA TYR A 52 -2.37 -3.16 16.91
C TYR A 52 -2.15 -3.26 15.41
N GLY A 53 -1.36 -4.22 15.00
CA GLY A 53 -1.05 -4.50 13.59
C GLY A 53 0.25 -5.26 13.44
N THR A 54 0.49 -5.76 12.25
CA THR A 54 1.73 -6.45 11.88
C THR A 54 2.20 -5.90 10.55
N PRO A 55 3.47 -5.44 10.42
CA PRO A 55 3.99 -5.01 9.13
C PRO A 55 3.98 -6.19 8.14
N ILE A 56 3.50 -5.94 6.94
CA ILE A 56 3.47 -6.92 5.85
C ILE A 56 4.31 -6.44 4.67
N GLY A 57 4.81 -7.38 3.88
CA GLY A 57 5.63 -7.12 2.69
C GLY A 57 4.96 -7.58 1.39
N THR A 58 3.80 -8.25 1.51
CA THR A 58 3.00 -8.77 0.41
C THR A 58 1.52 -8.56 0.69
N HIS A 59 0.67 -8.96 -0.24
CA HIS A 59 -0.78 -8.78 -0.15
C HIS A 59 -1.43 -9.61 0.98
N PHE A 60 -0.92 -10.81 1.26
CA PHE A 60 -1.53 -11.67 2.26
C PHE A 60 -1.10 -11.35 3.70
N ALA A 61 -1.98 -11.62 4.66
CA ALA A 61 -1.67 -11.57 6.08
C ALA A 61 -0.65 -12.68 6.46
N PRO A 62 0.20 -12.47 7.48
CA PRO A 62 1.26 -13.43 7.83
C PRO A 62 0.79 -14.84 8.21
N HIS A 63 -0.48 -14.99 8.62
CA HIS A 63 -1.07 -16.30 8.93
C HIS A 63 -1.64 -17.03 7.71
N HIS A 64 -1.70 -16.36 6.55
CA HIS A 64 -2.13 -17.00 5.31
C HIS A 64 -1.09 -18.04 4.86
N PRO A 65 -1.49 -19.25 4.42
CA PRO A 65 -0.56 -20.35 4.08
C PRO A 65 0.38 -19.98 2.92
N ASP A 66 -0.04 -19.07 2.04
CA ASP A 66 0.74 -18.63 0.88
C ASP A 66 1.45 -17.28 1.09
N TYR A 67 1.48 -16.78 2.33
CA TYR A 67 2.24 -15.57 2.65
C TYR A 67 3.73 -15.76 2.37
N VAL A 68 4.34 -14.76 1.73
CA VAL A 68 5.78 -14.64 1.54
C VAL A 68 6.24 -13.35 2.19
N ASP A 69 7.21 -13.44 3.08
CA ASP A 69 7.76 -12.24 3.73
C ASP A 69 8.76 -11.52 2.84
N LEU A 70 8.32 -10.47 2.18
CA LEU A 70 9.15 -9.61 1.33
C LEU A 70 9.41 -8.23 1.96
N ARG A 71 9.24 -8.08 3.28
CA ARG A 71 9.45 -6.80 3.98
C ARG A 71 10.85 -6.22 3.75
N ALA A 72 11.85 -7.08 3.61
CA ALA A 72 13.23 -6.66 3.33
C ALA A 72 13.39 -5.92 1.99
N ASN A 73 12.47 -6.12 1.03
CA ASN A 73 12.51 -5.43 -0.26
C ASN A 73 12.09 -3.96 -0.20
N SER A 74 11.52 -3.54 0.94
CA SER A 74 11.03 -2.17 1.18
C SER A 74 11.17 -1.79 2.65
N ASN A 75 12.28 -2.16 3.29
CA ASN A 75 12.63 -1.72 4.63
C ASN A 75 12.77 -0.20 4.69
N TYR A 76 12.50 0.36 5.86
CA TYR A 76 12.68 1.79 6.10
C TYR A 76 14.15 2.19 5.94
N ASP A 77 14.42 3.01 4.93
CA ASP A 77 15.76 3.53 4.59
C ASP A 77 15.62 4.88 3.87
N PRO A 78 15.51 5.98 4.63
CA PRO A 78 15.36 7.31 4.04
C PRO A 78 16.53 7.73 3.13
N GLU A 79 17.73 7.25 3.38
CA GLU A 79 18.89 7.59 2.54
C GLU A 79 18.82 6.89 1.18
N LEU A 80 18.41 5.61 1.17
CA LEU A 80 18.12 4.91 -0.08
C LEU A 80 16.95 5.58 -0.83
N SER A 81 15.92 6.02 -0.11
CA SER A 81 14.80 6.77 -0.70
C SER A 81 15.28 8.02 -1.43
N LYS A 82 16.07 8.88 -0.77
CA LYS A 82 16.65 10.09 -1.39
C LYS A 82 17.51 9.76 -2.60
N LYS A 83 18.33 8.71 -2.52
CA LYS A 83 19.14 8.24 -3.64
C LYS A 83 18.28 7.85 -4.84
N LEU A 84 17.22 7.05 -4.62
CA LEU A 84 16.30 6.63 -5.68
C LEU A 84 15.55 7.80 -6.31
N LEU A 85 15.15 8.80 -5.51
CA LEU A 85 14.55 10.04 -6.01
C LEU A 85 15.54 10.81 -6.91
N SER A 86 16.77 10.96 -6.48
CA SER A 86 17.81 11.62 -7.28
C SER A 86 18.05 10.87 -8.59
N GLU A 87 18.16 9.55 -8.56
CA GLU A 87 18.31 8.71 -9.76
C GLU A 87 17.10 8.77 -10.71
N ALA A 88 15.93 9.07 -10.17
CA ALA A 88 14.70 9.26 -10.94
C ALA A 88 14.55 10.69 -11.51
N GLY A 89 15.49 11.60 -11.19
CA GLY A 89 15.44 13.00 -11.61
C GLY A 89 14.68 13.92 -10.64
N PHE A 90 14.31 13.43 -9.46
CA PHE A 90 13.53 14.16 -8.45
C PHE A 90 14.34 14.45 -7.17
N GLY A 91 15.65 14.63 -7.29
CA GLY A 91 16.51 14.96 -6.14
C GLY A 91 16.19 16.29 -5.45
N ALA A 92 15.51 17.21 -6.14
CA ALA A 92 14.97 18.45 -5.56
C ALA A 92 13.61 18.25 -4.86
N GLY A 93 13.07 17.05 -4.89
CA GLY A 93 11.73 16.73 -4.37
C GLY A 93 10.61 17.02 -5.37
N PHE A 94 9.38 16.76 -4.93
CA PHE A 94 8.16 17.09 -5.67
C PHE A 94 6.96 17.16 -4.72
N THR A 95 5.84 17.67 -5.22
CA THR A 95 4.56 17.69 -4.49
C THR A 95 3.59 16.69 -5.11
N THR A 96 2.81 16.01 -4.26
CA THR A 96 1.73 15.12 -4.68
C THR A 96 0.52 15.21 -3.73
N THR A 97 -0.65 14.71 -4.14
CA THR A 97 -1.82 14.69 -3.28
C THR A 97 -1.86 13.44 -2.41
N LEU A 98 -2.41 13.55 -1.21
CA LEU A 98 -2.72 12.43 -0.31
C LEU A 98 -4.19 12.53 0.10
N LYS A 99 -5.07 11.81 -0.60
CA LYS A 99 -6.51 11.80 -0.36
C LYS A 99 -6.89 10.69 0.62
N LEU A 100 -7.49 11.06 1.75
CA LEU A 100 -7.71 10.17 2.88
C LEU A 100 -9.20 9.97 3.15
N PRO A 101 -9.69 8.71 3.21
CA PRO A 101 -11.04 8.40 3.64
C PRO A 101 -11.23 8.63 5.15
N PRO A 102 -12.49 8.55 5.68
CA PRO A 102 -12.79 8.93 7.06
C PRO A 102 -12.12 8.09 8.16
N PRO A 103 -11.78 6.79 8.00
CA PRO A 103 -11.26 5.97 9.09
C PRO A 103 -10.00 6.53 9.73
N SER A 104 -9.87 6.34 11.04
CA SER A 104 -8.75 6.87 11.82
C SER A 104 -7.39 6.32 11.37
N TYR A 105 -7.34 5.07 10.92
CA TYR A 105 -6.10 4.49 10.37
C TYR A 105 -5.58 5.28 9.16
N ALA A 106 -6.49 5.77 8.31
CA ALA A 106 -6.13 6.56 7.14
C ALA A 106 -5.73 7.99 7.52
N ARG A 107 -6.55 8.70 8.31
CA ARG A 107 -6.28 10.10 8.65
C ARG A 107 -5.03 10.24 9.53
N ARG A 108 -4.92 9.46 10.62
CA ARG A 108 -3.72 9.48 11.47
C ARG A 108 -2.49 8.91 10.77
N GLY A 109 -2.65 7.79 10.05
CA GLY A 109 -1.56 7.21 9.27
C GLY A 109 -1.07 8.15 8.17
N GLY A 110 -1.99 8.89 7.55
CA GLY A 110 -1.67 9.90 6.54
C GLY A 110 -0.78 11.02 7.05
N GLU A 111 -1.03 11.53 8.25
CA GLU A 111 -0.18 12.56 8.87
C GLU A 111 1.25 12.05 9.13
N ILE A 112 1.37 10.81 9.63
CA ILE A 112 2.68 10.19 9.86
C ILE A 112 3.41 9.99 8.53
N ILE A 113 2.73 9.44 7.51
CA ILE A 113 3.28 9.22 6.18
C ILE A 113 3.71 10.54 5.54
N ALA A 114 2.89 11.58 5.62
CA ALA A 114 3.22 12.91 5.11
C ALA A 114 4.51 13.46 5.73
N SER A 115 4.68 13.28 7.04
CA SER A 115 5.90 13.68 7.74
C SER A 115 7.12 12.89 7.27
N GLN A 116 6.99 11.58 7.08
CA GLN A 116 8.07 10.71 6.61
C GLN A 116 8.46 11.02 5.15
N LEU A 117 7.47 11.27 4.29
CA LEU A 117 7.70 11.66 2.89
C LEU A 117 8.38 13.01 2.78
N ARG A 118 7.99 13.99 3.62
CA ARG A 118 8.65 15.30 3.69
C ARG A 118 10.13 15.18 4.05
N ALA A 119 10.49 14.26 4.93
CA ALA A 119 11.90 14.04 5.33
C ALA A 119 12.80 13.57 4.18
N VAL A 120 12.22 13.08 3.10
CA VAL A 120 12.94 12.68 1.88
C VAL A 120 12.69 13.62 0.68
N GLY A 121 11.97 14.74 0.89
CA GLY A 121 11.74 15.77 -0.13
C GLY A 121 10.41 15.61 -0.88
N ILE A 122 9.50 14.73 -0.44
CA ILE A 122 8.18 14.60 -1.06
C ILE A 122 7.15 15.34 -0.21
N GLU A 123 6.63 16.47 -0.71
CA GLU A 123 5.54 17.19 -0.06
C GLU A 123 4.19 16.59 -0.42
N THR A 124 3.29 16.47 0.57
CA THR A 124 1.95 15.93 0.34
C THR A 124 0.88 16.94 0.69
N GLU A 125 -0.04 17.16 -0.24
CA GLU A 125 -1.25 17.95 -0.02
C GLU A 125 -2.35 17.01 0.51
N ILE A 126 -2.59 17.05 1.82
CA ILE A 126 -3.59 16.18 2.47
C ILE A 126 -4.99 16.72 2.22
N SER A 127 -5.86 15.86 1.71
CA SER A 127 -7.30 16.09 1.56
C SER A 127 -8.09 15.00 2.29
N ASN A 128 -8.81 15.40 3.34
CA ASN A 128 -9.71 14.49 4.04
C ASN A 128 -11.06 14.45 3.34
N LEU A 129 -11.43 13.29 2.82
CA LEU A 129 -12.66 13.07 2.07
C LEU A 129 -13.67 12.26 2.89
N GLU A 130 -14.94 12.46 2.61
CA GLU A 130 -15.99 11.52 3.05
C GLU A 130 -16.07 10.33 2.06
N TRP A 131 -16.64 9.18 2.49
CA TRP A 131 -16.65 7.97 1.66
C TRP A 131 -17.26 8.18 0.27
N ALA A 132 -18.33 8.96 0.16
CA ALA A 132 -18.95 9.23 -1.15
C ALA A 132 -18.00 10.00 -2.08
N GLN A 133 -17.28 10.99 -1.55
CA GLN A 133 -16.27 11.74 -2.30
C GLN A 133 -15.07 10.86 -2.66
N TRP A 134 -14.59 10.04 -1.71
CA TRP A 134 -13.48 9.13 -1.97
C TRP A 134 -13.82 8.13 -3.09
N LEU A 135 -15.02 7.56 -3.06
CA LEU A 135 -15.50 6.65 -4.12
C LEU A 135 -15.58 7.34 -5.47
N GLU A 136 -16.00 8.60 -5.50
CA GLU A 136 -16.13 9.35 -6.75
C GLU A 136 -14.77 9.82 -7.26
N GLU A 137 -13.98 10.49 -6.44
CA GLU A 137 -12.72 11.11 -6.87
C GLU A 137 -11.59 10.07 -7.00
N VAL A 138 -11.41 9.23 -5.98
CA VAL A 138 -10.27 8.29 -5.91
C VAL A 138 -10.58 7.00 -6.67
N PHE A 139 -11.66 6.30 -6.29
CA PHE A 139 -11.92 4.97 -6.81
C PHE A 139 -12.37 5.00 -8.28
N ARG A 140 -13.34 5.84 -8.62
CA ARG A 140 -13.87 5.95 -9.97
C ARG A 140 -13.06 6.92 -10.84
N GLY A 141 -12.85 8.12 -10.32
CA GLY A 141 -12.20 9.23 -11.03
C GLY A 141 -10.70 9.08 -11.18
N LYS A 142 -10.06 8.29 -10.28
CA LYS A 142 -8.59 8.11 -10.25
C LYS A 142 -7.82 9.43 -10.13
N ASP A 143 -8.48 10.46 -9.58
CA ASP A 143 -7.93 11.79 -9.34
C ASP A 143 -7.25 11.84 -7.97
N TYR A 144 -6.08 11.23 -7.87
CA TYR A 144 -5.26 11.23 -6.65
C TYR A 144 -3.82 10.80 -6.98
N GLY A 145 -2.88 11.22 -6.17
CA GLY A 145 -1.51 10.66 -6.17
C GLY A 145 -1.40 9.47 -5.23
N LEU A 146 -1.68 9.72 -3.95
CA LEU A 146 -1.60 8.74 -2.86
C LEU A 146 -2.94 8.67 -2.12
N THR A 147 -3.27 7.48 -1.62
CA THR A 147 -4.41 7.27 -0.70
C THR A 147 -4.11 6.11 0.25
N ILE A 148 -4.79 6.08 1.40
CA ILE A 148 -4.68 4.98 2.36
C ILE A 148 -6.04 4.31 2.48
N VAL A 149 -6.10 3.01 2.25
CA VAL A 149 -7.32 2.22 2.41
C VAL A 149 -7.01 0.84 2.91
N SER A 150 -7.93 0.25 3.68
CA SER A 150 -7.85 -1.13 4.13
C SER A 150 -8.71 -2.00 3.22
N HIS A 151 -8.08 -2.97 2.57
CA HIS A 151 -8.74 -4.05 1.85
C HIS A 151 -9.05 -5.17 2.84
N THR A 152 -10.23 -5.74 2.76
CA THR A 152 -10.72 -6.76 3.72
C THR A 152 -11.26 -8.00 3.02
N GLU A 153 -11.28 -8.03 1.71
CA GLU A 153 -11.77 -9.14 0.92
C GLU A 153 -10.70 -10.24 0.83
N PRO A 154 -10.98 -11.43 1.37
CA PRO A 154 -10.05 -12.56 1.21
C PRO A 154 -9.84 -12.90 -0.26
N MET A 155 -8.60 -13.22 -0.65
CA MET A 155 -8.26 -13.69 -1.99
C MET A 155 -8.46 -12.66 -3.12
N ASP A 156 -8.47 -11.37 -2.82
CA ASP A 156 -8.66 -10.32 -3.83
C ASP A 156 -7.37 -9.91 -4.57
N ILE A 157 -6.28 -10.66 -4.42
CA ILE A 157 -4.98 -10.42 -5.10
C ILE A 157 -5.14 -10.18 -6.62
N GLY A 158 -6.20 -10.69 -7.22
CA GLY A 158 -6.54 -10.45 -8.62
C GLY A 158 -6.83 -8.99 -8.99
N ILE A 159 -7.02 -8.09 -8.00
CA ILE A 159 -7.20 -6.64 -8.25
C ILE A 159 -5.97 -6.03 -8.93
N TYR A 160 -4.76 -6.52 -8.64
CA TYR A 160 -3.51 -6.04 -9.25
C TYR A 160 -3.35 -6.49 -10.73
N ALA A 161 -4.19 -7.42 -11.20
CA ALA A 161 -4.23 -7.81 -12.62
C ALA A 161 -5.21 -6.99 -13.45
N ARG A 162 -5.86 -5.98 -12.86
CA ARG A 162 -6.83 -5.10 -13.50
C ARG A 162 -6.22 -3.71 -13.73
N PRO A 163 -5.74 -3.39 -14.95
CA PRO A 163 -5.13 -2.08 -15.21
C PRO A 163 -6.07 -0.89 -15.01
N GLU A 164 -7.38 -1.12 -15.07
CA GLU A 164 -8.43 -0.13 -14.82
C GLU A 164 -8.78 0.05 -13.33
N TYR A 165 -8.26 -0.81 -12.43
CA TYR A 165 -8.52 -0.66 -11.00
C TYR A 165 -7.96 0.69 -10.49
N TYR A 166 -8.42 1.18 -9.36
CA TYR A 166 -8.17 2.58 -8.98
C TYR A 166 -6.69 2.97 -8.91
N PHE A 167 -5.80 2.07 -8.53
CA PHE A 167 -4.35 2.34 -8.50
C PHE A 167 -3.64 2.16 -9.86
N GLN A 168 -4.32 1.71 -10.89
CA GLN A 168 -3.87 1.64 -12.29
C GLN A 168 -2.54 0.91 -12.50
N TYR A 169 -2.26 -0.13 -11.71
CA TYR A 169 -1.10 -0.98 -11.89
C TYR A 169 -1.29 -1.86 -13.13
N ASP A 170 -0.30 -1.86 -14.02
CA ASP A 170 -0.36 -2.59 -15.28
C ASP A 170 0.94 -3.39 -15.50
N SER A 171 0.85 -4.70 -15.27
CA SER A 171 1.94 -5.66 -15.46
C SER A 171 1.44 -6.87 -16.20
N SER A 172 1.90 -7.04 -17.44
CA SER A 172 1.59 -8.21 -18.25
C SER A 172 2.09 -9.52 -17.61
N GLU A 173 3.20 -9.47 -16.88
CA GLU A 173 3.75 -10.61 -16.16
C GLU A 173 2.81 -11.02 -15.02
N PHE A 174 2.36 -10.08 -14.20
CA PHE A 174 1.41 -10.35 -13.12
C PHE A 174 0.05 -10.84 -13.65
N GLN A 175 -0.47 -10.23 -14.71
CA GLN A 175 -1.69 -10.66 -15.39
C GLN A 175 -1.60 -12.10 -15.87
N ALA A 176 -0.45 -12.52 -16.42
CA ALA A 176 -0.23 -13.89 -16.86
C ALA A 176 -0.25 -14.90 -15.69
N VAL A 177 0.33 -14.51 -14.52
CA VAL A 177 0.27 -15.34 -13.30
C VAL A 177 -1.17 -15.51 -12.82
N ILE A 178 -1.94 -14.42 -12.72
CA ILE A 178 -3.35 -14.49 -12.31
C ILE A 178 -4.19 -15.28 -13.29
N LYS A 179 -3.96 -15.14 -14.59
CA LYS A 179 -4.64 -15.96 -15.62
C LYS A 179 -4.37 -17.45 -15.43
N ALA A 180 -3.12 -17.83 -15.14
CA ALA A 180 -2.75 -19.22 -14.85
C ALA A 180 -3.41 -19.70 -13.54
N LEU A 181 -3.40 -18.88 -12.48
CA LEU A 181 -4.03 -19.19 -11.20
C LEU A 181 -5.54 -19.47 -11.32
N ASN A 182 -6.24 -18.71 -12.16
CA ASN A 182 -7.69 -18.81 -12.32
C ASN A 182 -8.15 -20.12 -12.99
N VAL A 183 -7.27 -20.80 -13.71
CA VAL A 183 -7.58 -22.07 -14.39
C VAL A 183 -6.89 -23.28 -13.75
N GLU A 184 -5.97 -23.06 -12.80
CA GLU A 184 -5.28 -24.15 -12.12
C GLU A 184 -6.17 -24.77 -11.03
N SER A 185 -6.36 -26.09 -11.06
CA SER A 185 -7.16 -26.84 -10.08
C SER A 185 -6.31 -27.61 -9.06
N ASN A 186 -5.03 -27.81 -9.32
CA ASN A 186 -4.13 -28.51 -8.40
C ASN A 186 -3.76 -27.58 -7.23
N PRO A 187 -4.03 -27.94 -5.97
CA PRO A 187 -3.79 -27.06 -4.82
C PRO A 187 -2.33 -26.63 -4.66
N GLN A 188 -1.37 -27.56 -4.90
CA GLN A 188 0.05 -27.23 -4.75
C GLN A 188 0.49 -26.23 -5.82
N LYS A 189 0.11 -26.44 -7.08
CA LYS A 189 0.43 -25.51 -8.16
C LYS A 189 -0.22 -24.15 -7.96
N ARG A 190 -1.43 -24.10 -7.39
CA ARG A 190 -2.08 -22.83 -6.99
C ARG A 190 -1.25 -22.10 -5.95
N SER A 191 -0.80 -22.81 -4.90
CA SER A 191 0.07 -22.23 -3.87
C SER A 191 1.38 -21.71 -4.47
N ASP A 192 2.01 -22.46 -5.38
CA ASP A 192 3.24 -22.04 -6.07
C ASP A 192 3.01 -20.75 -6.90
N LEU A 193 1.86 -20.60 -7.55
CA LEU A 193 1.49 -19.39 -8.30
C LEU A 193 1.21 -18.20 -7.37
N LEU A 194 0.57 -18.42 -6.21
CA LEU A 194 0.28 -17.37 -5.23
C LEU A 194 1.55 -16.83 -4.55
N ARG A 195 2.60 -17.65 -4.47
CA ARG A 195 3.89 -17.28 -3.88
C ARG A 195 4.87 -16.66 -4.88
N LYS A 196 4.54 -16.69 -6.16
CA LYS A 196 5.36 -16.15 -7.25
C LYS A 196 5.21 -14.63 -7.39
#